data_b77211b02e1eacd7133d862e01189ab6
#
_entry.id   b77211b02e1eacd7133d862e01189ab6
#
_cell.length_a   1.000
_cell.length_b   1.000
_cell.length_c   1.000
_cell.angle_alpha   90.00
_cell.angle_beta   90.00
_cell.angle_gamma   90.00
#
_symmetry.space_group_name_H-M   'P 1'
#
loop_
_entity.id
_entity.type
_entity.pdbx_description
1 polymer ?
#
loop_
_entity_poly.entity_id
_entity_poly.type
_entity_poly.pdbx_seq_one_letter_code
_entity_poly.pdbx_strand_id
1 'polypeptide(L)'
;MRTNRYIIIVFLMVLWGQLVLAQTPEELFKQATESYNAAQYQKAIDQYQGILDLGQESSALYYNLANAHYKLNNVAESIYYYEKALKLNPDNEDAQNNIVFAQQMTVDAITPLPKTWLRGVSDCFISIFSLQVWSILPILGVFVFVMSFLLYYFSQKTIFKRIFFTLMLLALIGSIGTYFIADFHKKSIESQRYAIMFDKATPVFAEPNAYGAEMFSLHEGTKVEVIDYLNDWVKIRLADGKIGWARQTTLRVL
;
A
#
# COMPACT_ATOMS: atom_id res chain seq x y z
N MET A 1 22.70 41.86 41.54
CA MET A 1 22.21 41.80 40.15
C MET A 1 23.14 41.06 39.18
N ARG A 2 24.42 40.86 39.42
CA ARG A 2 25.36 40.13 38.55
C ARG A 2 25.20 38.60 38.65
N THR A 3 24.91 38.03 39.79
CA THR A 3 24.74 36.59 40.02
C THR A 3 23.56 35.97 39.25
N ASN A 4 22.43 36.66 39.10
CA ASN A 4 21.28 36.15 38.36
C ASN A 4 21.54 36.02 36.84
N ARG A 5 22.42 36.80 36.27
CA ARG A 5 22.78 36.69 34.83
C ARG A 5 23.56 35.39 34.54
N TYR A 6 24.47 35.01 35.42
CA TYR A 6 25.23 33.75 35.27
C TYR A 6 24.36 32.53 35.42
N ILE A 7 23.39 32.55 36.36
CA ILE A 7 22.40 31.46 36.52
C ILE A 7 21.55 31.28 35.28
N ILE A 8 21.08 32.37 34.64
CA ILE A 8 20.31 32.32 33.41
C ILE A 8 21.15 31.79 32.24
N ILE A 9 22.42 32.20 32.15
CA ILE A 9 23.34 31.71 31.10
C ILE A 9 23.62 30.22 31.28
N VAL A 10 23.88 29.76 32.49
CA VAL A 10 24.09 28.34 32.80
C VAL A 10 22.82 27.54 32.51
N PHE A 11 21.63 28.05 32.87
CA PHE A 11 20.36 27.41 32.58
C PHE A 11 20.07 27.30 31.06
N LEU A 12 20.40 28.35 30.32
CA LEU A 12 20.31 28.34 28.84
C LEU A 12 21.34 27.38 28.22
N MET A 13 22.56 27.29 28.74
CA MET A 13 23.55 26.31 28.30
C MET A 13 23.14 24.86 28.60
N VAL A 14 22.51 24.61 29.74
CA VAL A 14 21.97 23.29 30.13
C VAL A 14 20.76 22.94 29.24
N LEU A 15 19.92 23.91 28.88
CA LEU A 15 18.81 23.74 27.95
C LEU A 15 19.31 23.49 26.50
N TRP A 16 20.40 24.10 26.09
CA TRP A 16 21.02 23.84 24.78
C TRP A 16 21.81 22.53 24.75
N GLY A 17 22.36 22.09 25.87
CA GLY A 17 23.03 20.78 25.99
C GLY A 17 22.09 19.56 25.91
N GLN A 18 20.78 19.75 25.95
CA GLN A 18 19.73 18.74 25.78
C GLN A 18 19.26 18.59 24.32
N LEU A 19 19.97 19.16 23.33
CA LEU A 19 19.89 18.68 21.96
C LEU A 19 20.52 17.28 21.94
N VAL A 20 19.77 16.31 22.49
CA VAL A 20 19.97 14.90 22.22
C VAL A 20 20.07 14.83 20.71
N LEU A 21 21.18 14.36 20.20
CA LEU A 21 21.37 13.99 18.79
C LEU A 21 20.35 12.89 18.50
N ALA A 22 19.10 13.27 18.27
CA ALA A 22 18.10 12.37 17.74
C ALA A 22 18.66 11.91 16.38
N GLN A 23 18.95 10.61 16.27
CA GLN A 23 19.42 10.04 15.03
C GLN A 23 18.38 10.34 13.96
N THR A 24 18.84 10.86 12.84
CA THR A 24 17.93 11.12 11.72
C THR A 24 17.43 9.79 11.14
N PRO A 25 16.23 9.75 10.54
CA PRO A 25 15.73 8.55 9.89
C PRO A 25 16.71 8.00 8.84
N GLU A 26 17.47 8.87 8.17
CA GLU A 26 18.47 8.50 7.17
C GLU A 26 19.68 7.80 7.81
N GLU A 27 20.14 8.27 8.97
CA GLU A 27 21.23 7.64 9.71
C GLU A 27 20.81 6.29 10.26
N LEU A 28 19.60 6.19 10.82
CA LEU A 28 19.03 4.91 11.27
C LEU A 28 18.90 3.92 10.12
N PHE A 29 18.42 4.37 8.95
CA PHE A 29 18.29 3.52 7.78
C PHE A 29 19.65 2.98 7.30
N LYS A 30 20.67 3.83 7.28
CA LYS A 30 22.04 3.42 6.95
C LYS A 30 22.57 2.39 7.94
N GLN A 31 22.44 2.64 9.23
CA GLN A 31 22.89 1.72 10.30
C GLN A 31 22.14 0.38 10.24
N ALA A 32 20.83 0.41 9.96
CA ALA A 32 20.04 -0.79 9.78
C ALA A 32 20.50 -1.62 8.58
N THR A 33 20.83 -0.95 7.46
CA THR A 33 21.38 -1.61 6.28
C THR A 33 22.77 -2.20 6.55
N GLU A 34 23.63 -1.51 7.28
CA GLU A 34 24.93 -2.03 7.72
C GLU A 34 24.75 -3.25 8.64
N SER A 35 23.80 -3.19 9.59
CA SER A 35 23.48 -4.33 10.47
C SER A 35 22.96 -5.53 9.67
N TYR A 36 22.08 -5.30 8.69
CA TYR A 36 21.60 -6.34 7.78
C TYR A 36 22.75 -7.01 7.00
N ASN A 37 23.63 -6.21 6.42
CA ASN A 37 24.80 -6.71 5.66
C ASN A 37 25.80 -7.47 6.55
N ALA A 38 25.85 -7.14 7.85
CA ALA A 38 26.64 -7.87 8.84
C ALA A 38 25.90 -9.13 9.38
N ALA A 39 24.79 -9.54 8.78
CA ALA A 39 23.92 -10.64 9.21
C ALA A 39 23.34 -10.48 10.62
N GLN A 40 23.32 -9.26 11.17
CA GLN A 40 22.68 -8.90 12.45
C GLN A 40 21.20 -8.56 12.20
N TYR A 41 20.43 -9.52 11.71
CA TYR A 41 19.08 -9.28 11.18
C TYR A 41 18.11 -8.74 12.24
N GLN A 42 18.16 -9.24 13.49
CA GLN A 42 17.31 -8.74 14.56
C GLN A 42 17.61 -7.27 14.87
N LYS A 43 18.88 -6.89 14.95
CA LYS A 43 19.29 -5.51 15.16
C LYS A 43 18.85 -4.60 14.00
N ALA A 44 18.94 -5.09 12.76
CA ALA A 44 18.44 -4.37 11.60
C ALA A 44 16.92 -4.14 11.70
N ILE A 45 16.15 -5.15 12.11
CA ILE A 45 14.70 -5.03 12.34
C ILE A 45 14.41 -3.95 13.38
N ASP A 46 15.08 -3.99 14.53
CA ASP A 46 14.86 -3.02 15.62
C ASP A 46 15.15 -1.58 15.13
N GLN A 47 16.20 -1.40 14.32
CA GLN A 47 16.58 -0.10 13.77
C GLN A 47 15.59 0.38 12.70
N TYR A 48 15.14 -0.50 11.77
CA TYR A 48 14.12 -0.16 10.79
C TYR A 48 12.78 0.14 11.45
N GLN A 49 12.41 -0.62 12.49
CA GLN A 49 11.19 -0.35 13.27
C GLN A 49 11.27 1.00 13.96
N GLY A 50 12.44 1.39 14.49
CA GLY A 50 12.65 2.71 15.05
C GLY A 50 12.36 3.85 14.07
N ILE A 51 12.59 3.66 12.76
CA ILE A 51 12.22 4.64 11.74
C ILE A 51 10.70 4.72 11.57
N LEU A 52 10.00 3.57 11.59
CA LEU A 52 8.54 3.52 11.56
C LEU A 52 7.93 4.19 12.78
N ASP A 53 8.53 4.03 13.97
CA ASP A 53 8.09 4.64 15.22
C ASP A 53 8.23 6.19 15.20
N LEU A 54 9.14 6.71 14.35
CA LEU A 54 9.24 8.15 14.05
C LEU A 54 8.19 8.63 13.03
N GLY A 55 7.29 7.74 12.58
CA GLY A 55 6.24 8.05 11.61
C GLY A 55 6.72 8.17 10.17
N GLN A 56 7.92 7.66 9.85
CA GLN A 56 8.47 7.68 8.50
C GLN A 56 8.22 6.33 7.82
N GLU A 57 7.61 6.39 6.63
CA GLU A 57 7.31 5.20 5.83
C GLU A 57 7.85 5.36 4.41
N SER A 58 8.42 4.30 3.85
CA SER A 58 8.81 4.24 2.45
C SER A 58 8.80 2.80 1.93
N SER A 59 8.63 2.63 0.62
CA SER A 59 8.73 1.30 -0.02
C SER A 59 10.08 0.63 0.26
N ALA A 60 11.18 1.40 0.23
CA ALA A 60 12.52 0.88 0.52
C ALA A 60 12.67 0.43 1.98
N LEU A 61 12.10 1.17 2.93
CA LEU A 61 12.10 0.81 4.35
C LEU A 61 11.36 -0.51 4.57
N TYR A 62 10.15 -0.63 4.07
CA TYR A 62 9.35 -1.85 4.19
C TYR A 62 9.99 -3.04 3.48
N TYR A 63 10.59 -2.84 2.31
CA TYR A 63 11.31 -3.88 1.58
C TYR A 63 12.49 -4.43 2.39
N ASN A 64 13.32 -3.56 2.96
CA ASN A 64 14.47 -3.98 3.75
C ASN A 64 14.06 -4.66 5.07
N LEU A 65 13.00 -4.16 5.70
CA LEU A 65 12.43 -4.77 6.91
C LEU A 65 11.86 -6.17 6.59
N ALA A 66 11.18 -6.33 5.46
CA ALA A 66 10.70 -7.62 4.97
C ALA A 66 11.85 -8.61 4.73
N ASN A 67 12.93 -8.15 4.09
CA ASN A 67 14.13 -8.97 3.88
C ASN A 67 14.77 -9.43 5.20
N ALA A 68 14.83 -8.55 6.20
CA ALA A 68 15.39 -8.90 7.51
C ALA A 68 14.52 -9.95 8.24
N HIS A 69 13.19 -9.82 8.20
CA HIS A 69 12.26 -10.83 8.70
C HIS A 69 12.37 -12.16 7.92
N TYR A 70 12.49 -12.10 6.60
CA TYR A 70 12.69 -13.29 5.77
C TYR A 70 13.94 -14.07 6.18
N LYS A 71 15.06 -13.38 6.46
CA LYS A 71 16.31 -14.00 6.92
C LYS A 71 16.19 -14.69 8.29
N LEU A 72 15.26 -14.24 9.13
CA LEU A 72 14.94 -14.83 10.42
C LEU A 72 13.81 -15.87 10.36
N ASN A 73 13.30 -16.18 9.17
CA ASN A 73 12.18 -17.10 8.98
C ASN A 73 10.85 -16.64 9.62
N ASN A 74 10.70 -15.33 9.82
CA ASN A 74 9.46 -14.70 10.27
C ASN A 74 8.55 -14.50 9.06
N VAL A 75 7.78 -15.53 8.71
CA VAL A 75 7.05 -15.61 7.44
C VAL A 75 5.96 -14.54 7.33
N ALA A 76 5.13 -14.42 8.37
CA ALA A 76 4.01 -13.47 8.37
C ALA A 76 4.49 -12.03 8.26
N GLU A 77 5.48 -11.63 9.05
CA GLU A 77 6.07 -10.30 9.04
C GLU A 77 6.72 -10.00 7.69
N SER A 78 7.47 -10.95 7.14
CA SER A 78 8.11 -10.79 5.84
C SER A 78 7.09 -10.48 4.74
N ILE A 79 6.04 -11.29 4.64
CA ILE A 79 4.97 -11.10 3.64
C ILE A 79 4.24 -9.78 3.90
N TYR A 80 3.92 -9.46 5.16
CA TYR A 80 3.24 -8.22 5.53
C TYR A 80 4.02 -6.99 5.08
N TYR A 81 5.33 -6.94 5.34
CA TYR A 81 6.15 -5.79 4.96
C TYR A 81 6.44 -5.73 3.46
N TYR A 82 6.57 -6.86 2.75
CA TYR A 82 6.62 -6.84 1.28
C TYR A 82 5.33 -6.29 0.68
N GLU A 83 4.16 -6.70 1.17
CA GLU A 83 2.87 -6.15 0.73
C GLU A 83 2.76 -4.64 1.01
N LYS A 84 3.25 -4.18 2.16
CA LYS A 84 3.35 -2.76 2.50
C LYS A 84 4.27 -2.00 1.54
N ALA A 85 5.42 -2.58 1.19
CA ALA A 85 6.35 -2.02 0.20
C ALA A 85 5.69 -1.86 -1.17
N LEU A 86 4.98 -2.91 -1.63
CA LEU A 86 4.27 -2.92 -2.91
C LEU A 86 3.04 -2.00 -2.91
N LYS A 87 2.38 -1.80 -1.78
CA LYS A 87 1.27 -0.85 -1.64
C LYS A 87 1.75 0.59 -1.86
N LEU A 88 2.96 0.95 -1.38
CA LEU A 88 3.55 2.27 -1.59
C LEU A 88 4.19 2.42 -2.98
N ASN A 89 4.81 1.39 -3.49
CA ASN A 89 5.41 1.36 -4.83
C ASN A 89 5.13 0.02 -5.50
N PRO A 90 4.05 -0.08 -6.29
CA PRO A 90 3.70 -1.31 -7.00
C PRO A 90 4.77 -1.76 -8.00
N ASP A 91 5.59 -0.85 -8.52
CA ASP A 91 6.63 -1.14 -9.53
C ASP A 91 7.97 -1.54 -8.91
N ASN A 92 8.03 -1.83 -7.61
CA ASN A 92 9.23 -2.33 -6.95
C ASN A 92 9.46 -3.80 -7.32
N GLU A 93 10.25 -4.02 -8.38
CA GLU A 93 10.55 -5.37 -8.93
C GLU A 93 11.22 -6.28 -7.89
N ASP A 94 12.11 -5.75 -7.06
CA ASP A 94 12.78 -6.53 -6.01
C ASP A 94 11.77 -7.05 -4.98
N ALA A 95 10.81 -6.21 -4.56
CA ALA A 95 9.76 -6.62 -3.63
C ALA A 95 8.81 -7.65 -4.27
N GLN A 96 8.47 -7.46 -5.57
CA GLN A 96 7.65 -8.42 -6.32
C GLN A 96 8.33 -9.80 -6.42
N ASN A 97 9.63 -9.83 -6.66
CA ASN A 97 10.37 -11.07 -6.76
C ASN A 97 10.54 -11.75 -5.40
N ASN A 98 10.89 -10.98 -4.37
CA ASN A 98 11.20 -11.54 -3.05
C ASN A 98 9.95 -12.02 -2.30
N ILE A 99 8.79 -11.37 -2.48
CA ILE A 99 7.55 -11.82 -1.87
C ILE A 99 7.14 -13.22 -2.33
N VAL A 100 7.47 -13.59 -3.58
CA VAL A 100 7.18 -14.94 -4.09
C VAL A 100 7.92 -16.00 -3.29
N PHE A 101 9.19 -15.75 -2.92
CA PHE A 101 9.95 -16.67 -2.08
C PHE A 101 9.38 -16.74 -0.66
N ALA A 102 8.96 -15.62 -0.09
CA ALA A 102 8.34 -15.62 1.23
C ALA A 102 6.98 -16.35 1.22
N GLN A 103 6.18 -16.21 0.17
CA GLN A 103 4.91 -16.93 -0.01
C GLN A 103 5.12 -18.45 -0.17
N GLN A 104 6.23 -18.92 -0.73
CA GLN A 104 6.54 -20.35 -0.80
C GLN A 104 6.82 -20.97 0.57
N MET A 105 7.08 -20.16 1.60
CA MET A 105 7.29 -20.64 2.97
C MET A 105 5.97 -20.81 3.74
N THR A 106 4.84 -20.34 3.20
CA THR A 106 3.51 -20.51 3.83
C THR A 106 3.05 -21.96 3.72
N VAL A 107 2.34 -22.43 4.75
CA VAL A 107 1.77 -23.77 4.78
C VAL A 107 0.56 -23.90 3.86
N ASP A 108 -0.22 -22.82 3.74
CA ASP A 108 -1.50 -22.84 3.03
C ASP A 108 -1.31 -22.69 1.53
N ALA A 109 -1.59 -23.75 0.79
CA ALA A 109 -1.59 -23.75 -0.68
C ALA A 109 -2.98 -23.34 -1.20
N ILE A 110 -3.22 -22.03 -1.36
CA ILE A 110 -4.50 -21.52 -1.84
C ILE A 110 -4.43 -21.22 -3.33
N THR A 111 -5.21 -21.95 -4.12
CA THR A 111 -5.32 -21.74 -5.57
C THR A 111 -6.38 -20.67 -5.84
N PRO A 112 -6.03 -19.48 -6.39
CA PRO A 112 -7.01 -18.46 -6.68
C PRO A 112 -8.06 -18.94 -7.69
N LEU A 113 -9.31 -18.47 -7.50
CA LEU A 113 -10.35 -18.69 -8.49
C LEU A 113 -10.00 -18.04 -9.83
N PRO A 114 -10.29 -18.69 -10.96
CA PRO A 114 -10.06 -18.09 -12.27
C PRO A 114 -10.93 -16.83 -12.41
N LYS A 115 -10.32 -15.75 -12.89
CA LYS A 115 -11.06 -14.52 -13.16
C LYS A 115 -12.06 -14.74 -14.28
N THR A 116 -13.25 -14.15 -14.15
CA THR A 116 -14.20 -14.10 -15.25
C THR A 116 -13.59 -13.34 -16.43
N TRP A 117 -13.94 -13.70 -17.68
CA TRP A 117 -13.39 -13.03 -18.86
C TRP A 117 -13.62 -11.52 -18.86
N LEU A 118 -14.81 -11.06 -18.43
CA LEU A 118 -15.14 -9.64 -18.28
C LEU A 118 -14.19 -8.92 -17.32
N ARG A 119 -13.91 -9.54 -16.18
CA ARG A 119 -12.96 -9.00 -15.21
C ARG A 119 -11.53 -9.00 -15.74
N GLY A 120 -11.16 -10.03 -16.50
CA GLY A 120 -9.87 -10.08 -17.17
C GLY A 120 -9.69 -8.94 -18.19
N VAL A 121 -10.71 -8.66 -18.99
CA VAL A 121 -10.70 -7.55 -19.96
C VAL A 121 -10.65 -6.19 -19.25
N SER A 122 -11.46 -5.99 -18.19
CA SER A 122 -11.43 -4.73 -17.42
C SER A 122 -10.09 -4.50 -16.74
N ASP A 123 -9.53 -5.53 -16.12
CA ASP A 123 -8.21 -5.45 -15.46
C ASP A 123 -7.10 -5.12 -16.48
N CYS A 124 -7.13 -5.79 -17.67
CA CYS A 124 -6.18 -5.51 -18.75
C CYS A 124 -6.30 -4.07 -19.25
N PHE A 125 -7.52 -3.54 -19.41
CA PHE A 125 -7.74 -2.17 -19.85
C PHE A 125 -7.30 -1.13 -18.81
N ILE A 126 -7.60 -1.38 -17.53
CA ILE A 126 -7.23 -0.48 -16.44
C ILE A 126 -5.71 -0.48 -16.22
N SER A 127 -5.05 -1.63 -16.41
CA SER A 127 -3.59 -1.78 -16.21
C SER A 127 -2.74 -1.12 -17.30
N ILE A 128 -3.35 -0.62 -18.42
CA ILE A 128 -2.61 0.10 -19.48
C ILE A 128 -1.88 1.32 -18.89
N PHE A 129 -2.51 1.99 -17.93
CA PHE A 129 -1.92 3.15 -17.27
C PHE A 129 -2.05 3.03 -15.74
N SER A 130 -1.09 3.63 -15.02
CA SER A 130 -1.18 3.78 -13.57
C SER A 130 -2.38 4.66 -13.17
N LEU A 131 -2.85 4.53 -11.92
CA LEU A 131 -3.94 5.37 -11.39
C LEU A 131 -3.61 6.87 -11.52
N GLN A 132 -2.34 7.24 -11.36
CA GLN A 132 -1.90 8.63 -11.51
C GLN A 132 -2.14 9.14 -12.93
N VAL A 133 -1.75 8.36 -13.95
CA VAL A 133 -1.97 8.72 -15.36
C VAL A 133 -3.47 8.81 -15.67
N TRP A 134 -4.26 7.81 -15.24
CA TRP A 134 -5.73 7.86 -15.40
C TRP A 134 -6.36 9.09 -14.77
N SER A 135 -5.81 9.60 -13.65
CA SER A 135 -6.30 10.80 -12.96
C SER A 135 -5.91 12.11 -13.65
N ILE A 136 -4.81 12.13 -14.41
CA ILE A 136 -4.35 13.31 -15.15
C ILE A 136 -5.09 13.46 -16.50
N LEU A 137 -5.45 12.37 -17.15
CA LEU A 137 -6.09 12.39 -18.47
C LEU A 137 -7.38 13.22 -18.53
N PRO A 138 -8.32 13.18 -17.57
CA PRO A 138 -9.48 14.05 -17.56
C PRO A 138 -9.14 15.54 -17.56
N ILE A 139 -8.10 15.92 -16.79
CA ILE A 139 -7.65 17.32 -16.68
C ILE A 139 -7.10 17.79 -18.03
N LEU A 140 -6.28 16.97 -18.70
CA LEU A 140 -5.78 17.25 -20.04
C LEU A 140 -6.93 17.34 -21.05
N GLY A 141 -7.93 16.47 -20.94
CA GLY A 141 -9.12 16.50 -21.79
C GLY A 141 -9.89 17.80 -21.67
N VAL A 142 -10.10 18.30 -20.43
CA VAL A 142 -10.72 19.61 -20.18
C VAL A 142 -9.87 20.74 -20.79
N PHE A 143 -8.55 20.68 -20.66
CA PHE A 143 -7.67 21.68 -21.26
C PHE A 143 -7.77 21.70 -22.79
N VAL A 144 -7.76 20.53 -23.44
CA VAL A 144 -7.96 20.39 -24.89
C VAL A 144 -9.36 20.90 -25.30
N PHE A 145 -10.39 20.63 -24.52
CA PHE A 145 -11.73 21.15 -24.73
C PHE A 145 -11.75 22.68 -24.77
N VAL A 146 -11.20 23.33 -23.73
CA VAL A 146 -11.16 24.81 -23.63
C VAL A 146 -10.35 25.41 -24.79
N MET A 147 -9.19 24.86 -25.11
CA MET A 147 -8.38 25.33 -26.23
C MET A 147 -9.11 25.18 -27.57
N SER A 148 -9.75 24.04 -27.79
CA SER A 148 -10.55 23.82 -29.01
C SER A 148 -11.73 24.76 -29.10
N PHE A 149 -12.40 25.08 -27.98
CA PHE A 149 -13.47 26.06 -27.92
C PHE A 149 -12.97 27.47 -28.29
N LEU A 150 -11.85 27.91 -27.76
CA LEU A 150 -11.26 29.21 -28.11
C LEU A 150 -10.89 29.27 -29.58
N LEU A 151 -10.24 28.24 -30.12
CA LEU A 151 -9.89 28.16 -31.54
C LEU A 151 -11.14 28.13 -32.47
N TYR A 152 -12.21 27.45 -32.02
CA TYR A 152 -13.49 27.48 -32.70
C TYR A 152 -14.07 28.89 -32.73
N TYR A 153 -14.05 29.57 -31.60
CA TYR A 153 -14.62 30.93 -31.46
C TYR A 153 -13.91 31.95 -32.34
N PHE A 154 -12.58 31.94 -32.35
CA PHE A 154 -11.76 32.91 -33.10
C PHE A 154 -11.55 32.52 -34.59
N SER A 155 -11.89 31.30 -34.99
CA SER A 155 -11.72 30.86 -36.38
C SER A 155 -12.70 31.55 -37.31
N GLN A 156 -12.24 32.00 -38.46
CA GLN A 156 -13.09 32.60 -39.51
C GLN A 156 -13.48 31.58 -40.61
N LYS A 157 -12.69 30.50 -40.76
CA LYS A 157 -12.91 29.52 -41.85
C LYS A 157 -13.81 28.39 -41.39
N THR A 158 -14.86 28.08 -42.12
CA THR A 158 -15.84 27.03 -41.78
C THR A 158 -15.23 25.66 -41.57
N ILE A 159 -14.16 25.33 -42.30
CA ILE A 159 -13.50 24.02 -42.17
C ILE A 159 -12.81 23.88 -40.79
N PHE A 160 -12.13 24.92 -40.30
CA PHE A 160 -11.50 24.91 -38.99
C PHE A 160 -12.55 24.91 -37.87
N LYS A 161 -13.68 25.61 -38.02
CA LYS A 161 -14.79 25.54 -37.09
C LYS A 161 -15.30 24.10 -36.92
N ARG A 162 -15.47 23.36 -38.00
CA ARG A 162 -15.91 21.96 -37.95
C ARG A 162 -14.89 21.09 -37.26
N ILE A 163 -13.60 21.24 -37.56
CA ILE A 163 -12.51 20.48 -36.91
C ILE A 163 -12.48 20.74 -35.40
N PHE A 164 -12.46 22.01 -35.00
CA PHE A 164 -12.38 22.36 -33.57
C PHE A 164 -13.65 21.98 -32.80
N PHE A 165 -14.82 22.06 -33.41
CA PHE A 165 -16.06 21.57 -32.84
C PHE A 165 -16.01 20.05 -32.59
N THR A 166 -15.56 19.28 -33.58
CA THR A 166 -15.42 17.84 -33.45
C THR A 166 -14.40 17.48 -32.38
N LEU A 167 -13.23 18.16 -32.35
CA LEU A 167 -12.19 17.94 -31.34
C LEU A 167 -12.67 18.28 -29.93
N MET A 168 -13.42 19.37 -29.79
CA MET A 168 -14.05 19.77 -28.53
C MET A 168 -15.00 18.69 -28.01
N LEU A 169 -15.84 18.13 -28.88
CA LEU A 169 -16.79 17.08 -28.50
C LEU A 169 -16.05 15.80 -28.09
N LEU A 170 -15.02 15.39 -28.85
CA LEU A 170 -14.21 14.22 -28.52
C LEU A 170 -13.43 14.40 -27.22
N ALA A 171 -12.88 15.60 -26.99
CA ALA A 171 -12.18 15.92 -25.74
C ALA A 171 -13.11 15.87 -24.53
N LEU A 172 -14.35 16.34 -24.67
CA LEU A 172 -15.35 16.27 -23.60
C LEU A 172 -15.72 14.82 -23.26
N ILE A 173 -16.05 14.04 -24.28
CA ILE A 173 -16.43 12.62 -24.13
C ILE A 173 -15.25 11.84 -23.54
N GLY A 174 -14.03 12.05 -24.06
CA GLY A 174 -12.81 11.42 -23.57
C GLY A 174 -12.51 11.78 -22.10
N SER A 175 -12.66 13.07 -21.74
CA SER A 175 -12.47 13.54 -20.36
C SER A 175 -13.44 12.87 -19.38
N ILE A 176 -14.73 12.81 -19.73
CA ILE A 176 -15.75 12.15 -18.91
C ILE A 176 -15.44 10.64 -18.81
N GLY A 177 -15.12 9.99 -19.92
CA GLY A 177 -14.79 8.56 -19.93
C GLY A 177 -13.57 8.21 -19.05
N THR A 178 -12.48 8.96 -19.21
CA THR A 178 -11.27 8.75 -18.40
C THR A 178 -11.48 9.06 -16.91
N TYR A 179 -12.35 10.01 -16.57
CA TYR A 179 -12.75 10.27 -15.19
C TYR A 179 -13.44 9.05 -14.57
N PHE A 180 -14.42 8.45 -15.25
CA PHE A 180 -15.10 7.26 -14.73
C PHE A 180 -14.16 6.06 -14.60
N ILE A 181 -13.20 5.91 -15.52
CA ILE A 181 -12.18 4.85 -15.42
C ILE A 181 -11.29 5.09 -14.20
N ALA A 182 -10.83 6.32 -13.96
CA ALA A 182 -10.01 6.67 -12.81
C ALA A 182 -10.76 6.44 -11.48
N ASP A 183 -12.03 6.85 -11.39
CA ASP A 183 -12.88 6.64 -10.20
C ASP A 183 -13.11 5.14 -9.93
N PHE A 184 -13.41 4.37 -10.98
CA PHE A 184 -13.56 2.91 -10.85
C PHE A 184 -12.26 2.24 -10.40
N HIS A 185 -11.12 2.61 -10.98
CA HIS A 185 -9.81 2.09 -10.60
C HIS A 185 -9.49 2.41 -9.14
N LYS A 186 -9.69 3.67 -8.72
CA LYS A 186 -9.52 4.10 -7.33
C LYS A 186 -10.40 3.30 -6.37
N LYS A 187 -11.70 3.19 -6.65
CA LYS A 187 -12.63 2.41 -5.82
C LYS A 187 -12.26 0.93 -5.77
N SER A 188 -11.76 0.35 -6.86
CA SER A 188 -11.30 -1.02 -6.90
C SER A 188 -10.11 -1.25 -5.95
N ILE A 189 -9.17 -0.29 -5.87
CA ILE A 189 -8.03 -0.36 -4.95
C ILE A 189 -8.49 -0.15 -3.50
N GLU A 190 -9.32 0.85 -3.23
CA GLU A 190 -9.77 1.21 -1.88
C GLU A 190 -10.73 0.17 -1.27
N SER A 191 -11.51 -0.52 -2.10
CA SER A 191 -12.44 -1.55 -1.63
C SER A 191 -11.74 -2.86 -1.24
N GLN A 192 -10.53 -3.09 -1.73
CA GLN A 192 -9.78 -4.31 -1.44
C GLN A 192 -8.97 -4.11 -0.15
N ARG A 193 -9.56 -4.52 0.96
CA ARG A 193 -8.86 -4.54 2.25
C ARG A 193 -8.28 -5.93 2.45
N TYR A 194 -6.97 -6.02 2.40
CA TYR A 194 -6.27 -7.28 2.67
C TYR A 194 -5.68 -7.29 4.06
N ALA A 195 -5.49 -8.49 4.60
CA ALA A 195 -4.80 -8.72 5.84
C ALA A 195 -3.90 -9.97 5.71
N ILE A 196 -2.89 -10.05 6.57
CA ILE A 196 -2.02 -11.22 6.68
C ILE A 196 -2.31 -11.90 8.01
N MET A 197 -2.42 -13.24 8.00
CA MET A 197 -2.53 -14.06 9.20
C MET A 197 -1.19 -14.11 9.92
N PHE A 198 -1.19 -13.91 11.25
CA PHE A 198 0.04 -13.85 12.06
C PHE A 198 0.20 -15.05 12.99
N ASP A 199 -0.88 -15.68 13.40
CA ASP A 199 -0.81 -16.84 14.26
C ASP A 199 -0.42 -18.10 13.46
N LYS A 200 0.36 -18.97 14.08
CA LYS A 200 0.82 -20.24 13.48
C LYS A 200 -0.32 -21.12 12.96
N ALA A 201 -1.46 -21.10 13.64
CA ALA A 201 -2.69 -21.76 13.21
C ALA A 201 -3.89 -21.00 13.79
N THR A 202 -4.80 -20.60 12.92
CA THR A 202 -6.00 -19.84 13.26
C THR A 202 -7.23 -20.60 12.78
N PRO A 203 -8.11 -21.05 13.66
CA PRO A 203 -9.37 -21.64 13.26
C PRO A 203 -10.29 -20.57 12.68
N VAL A 204 -10.92 -20.90 11.55
CA VAL A 204 -11.90 -20.05 10.86
C VAL A 204 -13.28 -20.70 11.00
N PHE A 205 -14.24 -19.92 11.48
CA PHE A 205 -15.56 -20.38 11.84
C PHE A 205 -16.64 -19.97 10.83
N ALA A 206 -17.73 -20.71 10.78
CA ALA A 206 -18.90 -20.37 9.96
C ALA A 206 -19.62 -19.11 10.48
N GLU A 207 -19.60 -18.91 11.80
CA GLU A 207 -20.27 -17.82 12.52
C GLU A 207 -19.26 -17.08 13.43
N PRO A 208 -19.52 -15.80 13.77
CA PRO A 208 -18.62 -15.00 14.62
C PRO A 208 -18.76 -15.38 16.11
N ASN A 209 -18.53 -16.64 16.43
CA ASN A 209 -18.53 -17.14 17.79
C ASN A 209 -17.53 -18.31 17.95
N ALA A 210 -16.97 -18.47 19.15
CA ALA A 210 -15.96 -19.50 19.43
C ALA A 210 -16.53 -20.92 19.58
N TYR A 211 -17.86 -21.06 19.62
CA TYR A 211 -18.58 -22.33 19.76
C TYR A 211 -19.15 -22.82 18.42
N GLY A 212 -18.96 -22.01 17.35
CA GLY A 212 -19.37 -22.35 16.00
C GLY A 212 -18.58 -23.52 15.41
N ALA A 213 -19.10 -24.08 14.33
CA ALA A 213 -18.37 -25.08 13.58
C ALA A 213 -17.11 -24.47 12.93
N GLU A 214 -15.96 -25.08 13.22
CA GLU A 214 -14.73 -24.77 12.49
C GLU A 214 -14.87 -25.27 11.05
N MET A 215 -14.63 -24.36 10.09
CA MET A 215 -14.72 -24.69 8.66
C MET A 215 -13.37 -25.14 8.11
N PHE A 216 -12.31 -24.43 8.48
CA PHE A 216 -10.93 -24.70 8.10
C PHE A 216 -9.98 -23.93 9.03
N SER A 217 -8.71 -24.28 8.99
CA SER A 217 -7.65 -23.55 9.69
C SER A 217 -6.75 -22.81 8.70
N LEU A 218 -6.23 -21.64 9.09
CA LEU A 218 -5.25 -20.85 8.33
C LEU A 218 -3.98 -20.71 9.13
N HIS A 219 -2.87 -20.59 8.41
CA HIS A 219 -1.55 -20.47 9.00
C HIS A 219 -0.93 -19.09 8.75
N GLU A 220 0.15 -18.79 9.47
CA GLU A 220 0.89 -17.54 9.34
C GLU A 220 1.34 -17.27 7.90
N GLY A 221 1.31 -15.99 7.51
CA GLY A 221 1.66 -15.55 6.16
C GLY A 221 0.54 -15.63 5.13
N THR A 222 -0.59 -16.27 5.46
CA THR A 222 -1.72 -16.36 4.53
C THR A 222 -2.38 -15.00 4.34
N LYS A 223 -2.48 -14.57 3.08
CA LYS A 223 -3.18 -13.34 2.70
C LYS A 223 -4.66 -13.58 2.54
N VAL A 224 -5.48 -12.76 3.19
CA VAL A 224 -6.94 -12.81 3.18
C VAL A 224 -7.53 -11.46 2.82
N GLU A 225 -8.69 -11.46 2.17
CA GLU A 225 -9.48 -10.24 1.97
C GLU A 225 -10.42 -10.04 3.16
N VAL A 226 -10.44 -8.84 3.71
CA VAL A 226 -11.34 -8.45 4.81
C VAL A 226 -12.64 -7.94 4.23
N ILE A 227 -13.76 -8.62 4.53
CA ILE A 227 -15.08 -8.26 4.03
C ILE A 227 -15.83 -7.37 5.03
N ASP A 228 -15.81 -7.75 6.32
CA ASP A 228 -16.64 -7.12 7.35
C ASP A 228 -16.05 -7.31 8.74
N TYR A 229 -16.51 -6.53 9.69
CA TYR A 229 -16.13 -6.60 11.11
C TYR A 229 -17.36 -6.74 11.97
N LEU A 230 -17.30 -7.61 12.97
CA LEU A 230 -18.32 -7.74 14.00
C LEU A 230 -17.68 -7.98 15.37
N ASN A 231 -17.67 -6.96 16.21
CA ASN A 231 -16.97 -6.96 17.50
C ASN A 231 -15.48 -7.38 17.34
N ASP A 232 -15.05 -8.46 18.00
CA ASP A 232 -13.69 -9.00 17.93
C ASP A 232 -13.48 -9.95 16.73
N TRP A 233 -14.43 -10.06 15.83
CA TRP A 233 -14.40 -10.95 14.69
C TRP A 233 -14.29 -10.22 13.38
N VAL A 234 -13.56 -10.82 12.46
CA VAL A 234 -13.37 -10.31 11.09
C VAL A 234 -13.87 -11.37 10.11
N LYS A 235 -14.75 -10.96 9.22
CA LYS A 235 -15.18 -11.79 8.11
C LYS A 235 -14.14 -11.73 7.00
N ILE A 236 -13.58 -12.86 6.66
CA ILE A 236 -12.50 -12.96 5.69
C ILE A 236 -12.92 -13.78 4.47
N ARG A 237 -12.30 -13.50 3.34
CA ARG A 237 -12.41 -14.27 2.10
C ARG A 237 -11.01 -14.69 1.65
N LEU A 238 -10.87 -15.96 1.30
CA LEU A 238 -9.68 -16.50 0.68
C LEU A 238 -9.69 -16.29 -0.84
N ALA A 239 -8.51 -16.41 -1.48
CA ALA A 239 -8.39 -16.31 -2.93
C ALA A 239 -9.15 -17.43 -3.68
N ASP A 240 -9.42 -18.58 -3.03
CA ASP A 240 -10.26 -19.68 -3.55
C ASP A 240 -11.76 -19.44 -3.38
N GLY A 241 -12.15 -18.31 -2.77
CA GLY A 241 -13.54 -17.91 -2.57
C GLY A 241 -14.17 -18.40 -1.26
N LYS A 242 -13.50 -19.20 -0.44
CA LYS A 242 -13.98 -19.58 0.88
C LYS A 242 -14.14 -18.37 1.77
N ILE A 243 -15.20 -18.32 2.54
CA ILE A 243 -15.53 -17.23 3.46
C ILE A 243 -15.70 -17.82 4.85
N GLY A 244 -15.25 -17.10 5.87
CA GLY A 244 -15.45 -17.46 7.26
C GLY A 244 -15.09 -16.31 8.20
N TRP A 245 -15.14 -16.58 9.49
CA TRP A 245 -14.86 -15.62 10.55
C TRP A 245 -13.63 -16.02 11.34
N ALA A 246 -12.66 -15.09 11.45
CA ALA A 246 -11.46 -15.23 12.26
C ALA A 246 -11.46 -14.16 13.36
N ARG A 247 -10.65 -14.35 14.41
CA ARG A 247 -10.48 -13.32 15.42
C ARG A 247 -9.61 -12.18 14.88
N GLN A 248 -9.98 -10.93 15.20
CA GLN A 248 -9.23 -9.75 14.75
C GLN A 248 -7.78 -9.75 15.24
N THR A 249 -7.50 -10.33 16.41
CA THR A 249 -6.15 -10.39 16.99
C THR A 249 -5.18 -11.27 16.22
N THR A 250 -5.69 -12.21 15.39
CA THR A 250 -4.86 -13.19 14.65
C THR A 250 -4.34 -12.69 13.32
N LEU A 251 -4.74 -11.48 12.89
CA LEU A 251 -4.37 -10.91 11.61
C LEU A 251 -4.00 -9.42 11.73
N ARG A 252 -3.24 -8.93 10.75
CA ARG A 252 -2.92 -7.50 10.59
C ARG A 252 -3.35 -7.02 9.22
N VAL A 253 -4.09 -5.91 9.21
CA VAL A 253 -4.56 -5.25 7.99
C VAL A 253 -3.40 -4.52 7.31
N LEU A 254 -3.34 -4.54 5.99
CA LEU A 254 -2.33 -3.92 5.14
C LEU A 254 -2.57 -2.42 4.90
#